data_bcc81faa712171d1773341b3ab2e6370
#
_entry.id   bcc81faa712171d1773341b3ab2e6370
#
_cell.length_a   1.000
_cell.length_b   1.000
_cell.length_c   1.000
_cell.angle_alpha   90.00
_cell.angle_beta   90.00
_cell.angle_gamma   90.00
#
_symmetry.space_group_name_H-M   'P 1'
#
loop_
_entity.id
_entity.type
_entity.pdbx_description
1 polymer ?
#
loop_
_entity_poly.entity_id
_entity_poly.type
_entity_poly.pdbx_seq_one_letter_code
_entity_poly.pdbx_strand_id
1 'polypeptide(L)'
;MPDSIEVFREDETSRGAYRADVPGSPRQAELTWLARGPLRIANHTYVPPEARGKGIAAALVEALVADAREQNFKIVPQCSYVEAAFRRHPEWADLRATAGD
;
A
#
# COMPACT_ATOMS: atom_id res chain seq x y z
N MET A 1 -14.60 -11.82 9.28
CA MET A 1 -15.06 -12.28 7.97
C MET A 1 -14.06 -13.23 7.38
N PRO A 2 -14.48 -14.40 6.88
CA PRO A 2 -13.52 -15.34 6.32
C PRO A 2 -12.82 -14.81 5.08
N ASP A 3 -13.40 -13.80 4.44
CA ASP A 3 -12.78 -13.21 3.25
C ASP A 3 -11.87 -12.04 3.55
N SER A 4 -11.74 -11.70 4.83
CA SER A 4 -10.85 -10.60 5.20
C SER A 4 -9.40 -11.01 4.99
N ILE A 5 -8.64 -10.09 4.42
CA ILE A 5 -7.23 -10.28 4.19
C ILE A 5 -6.48 -9.59 5.32
N GLU A 6 -5.71 -10.37 6.07
CA GLU A 6 -4.93 -9.81 7.15
C GLU A 6 -3.67 -9.17 6.60
N VAL A 7 -3.45 -7.90 6.96
CA VAL A 7 -2.28 -7.16 6.50
C VAL A 7 -1.34 -6.97 7.68
N PHE A 8 -0.10 -7.39 7.50
CA PHE A 8 0.93 -7.21 8.51
C PHE A 8 1.75 -5.97 8.17
N ARG A 9 2.11 -5.21 9.20
CA ARG A 9 2.87 -3.98 9.04
C ARG A 9 4.27 -4.17 9.59
N GLU A 10 5.25 -3.67 8.86
CA GLU A 10 6.65 -3.67 9.27
C GLU A 10 7.15 -2.25 9.10
N ASP A 11 7.21 -1.51 10.20
CA ASP A 11 7.51 -0.08 10.17
C ASP A 11 8.89 0.17 10.76
N GLU A 12 9.77 0.78 9.97
CA GLU A 12 11.02 1.33 10.45
C GLU A 12 10.94 2.84 10.30
N THR A 13 11.95 3.55 10.81
CA THR A 13 11.92 5.01 10.80
C THR A 13 11.84 5.57 9.39
N SER A 14 12.63 5.03 8.46
CA SER A 14 12.76 5.59 7.12
C SER A 14 12.10 4.75 6.04
N ARG A 15 11.57 3.58 6.38
CA ARG A 15 10.93 2.71 5.39
C ARG A 15 10.06 1.68 6.09
N GLY A 16 9.25 0.99 5.32
CA GLY A 16 8.45 -0.08 5.85
C GLY A 16 7.76 -0.86 4.75
N ALA A 17 6.90 -1.77 5.18
CA ALA A 17 6.17 -2.61 4.26
C ALA A 17 4.82 -3.01 4.84
N TYR A 18 3.90 -3.26 3.94
CA TYR A 18 2.65 -3.97 4.22
C TYR A 18 2.76 -5.33 3.56
N ARG A 19 2.44 -6.39 4.29
CA ARG A 19 2.56 -7.75 3.78
C ARG A 19 1.31 -8.54 4.06
N ALA A 20 1.03 -9.51 3.20
CA ALA A 20 -0.10 -10.40 3.38
C ALA A 20 0.29 -11.79 2.93
N ASP A 21 -0.17 -12.79 3.69
CA ASP A 21 0.04 -14.19 3.31
C ASP A 21 -0.80 -14.52 2.09
N VAL A 22 -0.25 -15.36 1.24
CA VAL A 22 -0.93 -15.83 0.04
C VAL A 22 -1.06 -17.33 0.12
N PRO A 23 -2.29 -17.87 0.23
CA PRO A 23 -2.46 -19.31 0.28
C PRO A 23 -1.85 -19.99 -0.95
N GLY A 24 -1.06 -21.02 -0.68
CA GLY A 24 -0.44 -21.80 -1.75
C GLY A 24 0.85 -21.20 -2.29
N SER A 25 1.31 -20.07 -1.74
CA SER A 25 2.54 -19.43 -2.17
C SER A 25 3.55 -19.36 -1.03
N PRO A 26 4.83 -19.64 -1.29
CA PRO A 26 5.86 -19.47 -0.27
C PRO A 26 6.23 -18.01 -0.03
N ARG A 27 5.78 -17.11 -0.90
CA ARG A 27 6.10 -15.69 -0.83
C ARG A 27 4.87 -14.88 -0.47
N GLN A 28 5.05 -13.91 0.41
CA GLN A 28 3.98 -12.98 0.75
C GLN A 28 3.83 -11.93 -0.34
N ALA A 29 2.62 -11.40 -0.47
CA ALA A 29 2.41 -10.17 -1.21
C ALA A 29 2.96 -9.02 -0.35
N GLU A 30 3.48 -7.98 -1.00
CA GLU A 30 4.05 -6.86 -0.27
C GLU A 30 3.85 -5.54 -1.01
N LEU A 31 3.76 -4.48 -0.22
CA LEU A 31 3.81 -3.10 -0.71
C LEU A 31 4.82 -2.39 0.19
N THR A 32 5.87 -1.84 -0.40
CA THR A 32 6.91 -1.16 0.37
C THR A 32 6.81 0.34 0.24
N TRP A 33 7.32 1.05 1.23
CA TRP A 33 7.33 2.51 1.20
C TRP A 33 8.61 3.05 1.83
N LEU A 34 8.94 4.27 1.42
CA LEU A 34 10.03 5.04 1.99
C LEU A 34 9.45 6.31 2.61
N ALA A 35 9.99 6.72 3.74
CA ALA A 35 9.56 7.94 4.40
C ALA A 35 10.43 9.11 3.96
N ARG A 36 9.78 10.26 3.71
CA ARG A 36 10.48 11.50 3.41
C ARG A 36 9.68 12.62 4.05
N GLY A 37 10.10 13.04 5.25
CA GLY A 37 9.33 14.02 6.01
C GLY A 37 7.91 13.55 6.24
N PRO A 38 6.90 14.36 5.92
CA PRO A 38 5.51 13.96 6.10
C PRO A 38 4.97 13.09 4.96
N LEU A 39 5.84 12.62 4.07
CA LEU A 39 5.44 11.85 2.91
C LEU A 39 5.86 10.40 3.05
N ARG A 40 5.05 9.48 2.49
CA ARG A 40 5.46 8.11 2.27
C ARG A 40 5.42 7.82 0.78
N ILE A 41 6.54 7.36 0.26
CA ILE A 41 6.67 7.03 -1.16
C ILE A 41 6.40 5.55 -1.32
N ALA A 42 5.24 5.23 -1.89
CA ALA A 42 4.88 3.83 -2.17
C ALA A 42 5.63 3.44 -3.43
N ASN A 43 6.75 2.74 -3.25
CA ASN A 43 7.72 2.56 -4.33
C ASN A 43 7.67 1.19 -5.01
N HIS A 44 7.03 0.20 -4.39
CA HIS A 44 7.04 -1.14 -4.96
C HIS A 44 5.88 -1.96 -4.43
N THR A 45 5.26 -2.75 -5.31
CA THR A 45 4.22 -3.70 -4.95
C THR A 45 4.52 -5.02 -5.66
N TYR A 46 4.44 -6.11 -4.90
CA TYR A 46 4.61 -7.45 -5.46
C TYR A 46 3.46 -8.34 -5.01
N VAL A 47 2.87 -9.05 -5.95
CA VAL A 47 1.83 -10.04 -5.65
C VAL A 47 2.20 -11.33 -6.38
N PRO A 48 2.35 -12.45 -5.66
CA PRO A 48 2.63 -13.73 -6.32
C PRO A 48 1.57 -14.04 -7.38
N PRO A 49 1.95 -14.70 -8.47
CA PRO A 49 0.98 -15.00 -9.54
C PRO A 49 -0.26 -15.73 -9.06
N GLU A 50 -0.12 -16.59 -8.06
CA GLU A 50 -1.25 -17.36 -7.52
C GLU A 50 -2.32 -16.48 -6.89
N ALA A 51 -1.94 -15.27 -6.48
CA ALA A 51 -2.83 -14.37 -5.75
C ALA A 51 -3.41 -13.28 -6.61
N ARG A 52 -3.00 -13.18 -7.87
CA ARG A 52 -3.46 -12.08 -8.72
C ARG A 52 -4.96 -12.21 -8.96
N GLY A 53 -5.64 -11.08 -8.91
CA GLY A 53 -7.09 -11.05 -9.09
C GLY A 53 -7.90 -11.41 -7.86
N LYS A 54 -7.26 -11.60 -6.70
CA LYS A 54 -7.96 -11.98 -5.46
C LYS A 54 -8.08 -10.84 -4.45
N GLY A 55 -7.78 -9.62 -4.85
CA GLY A 55 -7.95 -8.47 -3.98
C GLY A 55 -6.85 -8.24 -2.96
N ILE A 56 -5.78 -9.04 -2.98
CA ILE A 56 -4.74 -8.94 -1.97
C ILE A 56 -3.97 -7.63 -2.12
N ALA A 57 -3.59 -7.27 -3.35
CA ALA A 57 -2.89 -6.00 -3.56
C ALA A 57 -3.75 -4.81 -3.17
N ALA A 58 -5.05 -4.88 -3.45
CA ALA A 58 -5.97 -3.81 -3.05
C ALA A 58 -6.01 -3.68 -1.53
N ALA A 59 -5.98 -4.79 -0.80
CA ALA A 59 -5.97 -4.75 0.66
C ALA A 59 -4.71 -4.06 1.18
N LEU A 60 -3.56 -4.28 0.54
CA LEU A 60 -2.32 -3.63 0.94
C LEU A 60 -2.41 -2.11 0.74
N VAL A 61 -2.95 -1.67 -0.39
CA VAL A 61 -3.11 -0.24 -0.64
C VAL A 61 -4.11 0.37 0.33
N GLU A 62 -5.20 -0.34 0.63
CA GLU A 62 -6.19 0.17 1.58
C GLU A 62 -5.60 0.34 2.97
N ALA A 63 -4.70 -0.55 3.38
CA ALA A 63 -4.02 -0.41 4.67
C ALA A 63 -3.14 0.84 4.67
N LEU A 64 -2.42 1.09 3.59
CA LEU A 64 -1.62 2.30 3.45
C LEU A 64 -2.48 3.56 3.54
N VAL A 65 -3.62 3.56 2.85
CA VAL A 65 -4.54 4.70 2.86
C VAL A 65 -5.11 4.92 4.26
N ALA A 66 -5.50 3.85 4.95
CA ALA A 66 -6.02 3.97 6.31
C ALA A 66 -4.98 4.57 7.25
N ASP A 67 -3.73 4.13 7.14
CA ASP A 67 -2.67 4.67 7.97
C ASP A 67 -2.38 6.13 7.63
N ALA A 68 -2.48 6.51 6.37
CA ALA A 68 -2.28 7.90 5.97
C ALA A 68 -3.31 8.81 6.62
N ARG A 69 -4.56 8.38 6.68
CA ARG A 69 -5.60 9.16 7.33
C ARG A 69 -5.40 9.23 8.85
N GLU A 70 -5.03 8.10 9.45
CA GLU A 70 -4.86 8.04 10.89
C GLU A 70 -3.63 8.82 11.35
N GLN A 71 -2.54 8.73 10.59
CA GLN A 71 -1.26 9.29 11.00
C GLN A 71 -0.93 10.61 10.30
N ASN A 72 -1.80 11.09 9.44
CA ASN A 72 -1.67 12.39 8.78
C ASN A 72 -0.42 12.51 7.91
N PHE A 73 -0.18 11.50 7.07
CA PHE A 73 0.86 11.64 6.05
C PHE A 73 0.23 11.62 4.67
N LYS A 74 1.00 12.11 3.69
CA LYS A 74 0.62 12.06 2.29
C LYS A 74 1.36 10.95 1.57
N ILE A 75 0.81 10.50 0.47
CA ILE A 75 1.34 9.36 -0.27
C ILE A 75 1.81 9.82 -1.64
N VAL A 76 3.03 9.42 -2.00
CA VAL A 76 3.55 9.56 -3.35
C VAL A 76 3.38 8.18 -4.01
N PRO A 77 2.42 8.03 -4.95
CA PRO A 77 2.20 6.73 -5.58
C PRO A 77 3.20 6.50 -6.72
N GLN A 78 4.44 6.19 -6.35
CA GLN A 78 5.51 5.99 -7.31
C GLN A 78 5.36 4.67 -8.07
N CYS A 79 4.87 3.64 -7.40
CA CYS A 79 4.60 2.35 -8.01
C CYS A 79 3.37 2.45 -8.92
N SER A 80 3.46 1.88 -10.12
CA SER A 80 2.36 1.96 -11.09
C SER A 80 1.06 1.36 -10.57
N TYR A 81 1.14 0.30 -9.76
CA TYR A 81 -0.07 -0.30 -9.21
C TYR A 81 -0.76 0.67 -8.24
N VAL A 82 0.02 1.32 -7.37
CA VAL A 82 -0.55 2.26 -6.41
C VAL A 82 -1.11 3.48 -7.14
N GLU A 83 -0.42 3.95 -8.16
CA GLU A 83 -0.93 5.06 -8.97
C GLU A 83 -2.27 4.70 -9.61
N ALA A 84 -2.37 3.49 -10.18
CA ALA A 84 -3.61 3.05 -10.80
C ALA A 84 -4.74 2.95 -9.77
N ALA A 85 -4.42 2.50 -8.55
CA ALA A 85 -5.42 2.44 -7.48
C ALA A 85 -5.94 3.83 -7.13
N PHE A 86 -5.05 4.83 -7.05
CA PHE A 86 -5.46 6.19 -6.77
C PHE A 86 -6.37 6.75 -7.86
N ARG A 87 -6.12 6.38 -9.11
CA ARG A 87 -6.99 6.82 -10.21
C ARG A 87 -8.39 6.23 -10.11
N ARG A 88 -8.50 5.01 -9.60
CA ARG A 88 -9.81 4.37 -9.41
C ARG A 88 -10.54 4.84 -8.16
N HIS A 89 -9.84 5.56 -7.28
CA HIS A 89 -10.40 5.99 -6.00
C HIS A 89 -10.25 7.49 -5.83
N PRO A 90 -11.07 8.29 -6.52
CA PRO A 90 -10.97 9.76 -6.40
C PRO A 90 -11.18 10.27 -4.99
N GLU A 91 -11.81 9.48 -4.12
CA GLU A 91 -11.97 9.86 -2.73
C GLU A 91 -10.64 9.89 -1.96
N TRP A 92 -9.56 9.35 -2.55
CA TRP A 92 -8.23 9.38 -1.94
C TRP A 92 -7.40 10.58 -2.42
N ALA A 93 -7.98 11.45 -3.24
CA ALA A 93 -7.19 12.53 -3.85
C ALA A 93 -6.53 13.44 -2.82
N ASP A 94 -7.17 13.62 -1.66
CA ASP A 94 -6.61 14.45 -0.59
C ASP A 94 -5.37 13.86 0.05
N LEU A 95 -5.13 12.57 -0.15
CA LEU A 95 -3.95 11.89 0.41
C LEU A 95 -2.76 11.90 -0.55
N ARG A 96 -2.98 12.24 -1.82
CA ARG A 96 -1.89 12.27 -2.79
C ARG A 96 -1.00 13.48 -2.51
N ALA A 97 0.30 13.24 -2.41
CA ALA A 97 1.26 14.33 -2.29
C ALA A 97 1.29 15.12 -3.60
N THR A 98 1.42 16.42 -3.48
CA THR A 98 1.53 17.31 -4.63
C THR A 98 2.93 17.87 -4.72
N ALA A 99 3.20 18.60 -5.78
CA ALA A 99 4.53 19.17 -6.00
C ALA A 99 4.96 20.13 -4.91
N GLY A 100 4.00 20.68 -4.16
CA GLY A 100 4.30 21.59 -3.07
C GLY A 100 4.49 20.94 -1.71
N ASP A 101 4.31 19.65 -1.64
CA ASP A 101 4.41 18.93 -0.35
C ASP A 101 5.83 18.52 -0.02
#